data_feca1f883762b1106ff16aaaa2bc13af
#
_entry.id   feca1f883762b1106ff16aaaa2bc13af
#
_cell.length_a   1.000
_cell.length_b   1.000
_cell.length_c   1.000
_cell.angle_alpha   90.00
_cell.angle_beta   90.00
_cell.angle_gamma   90.00
#
_symmetry.space_group_name_H-M   'P 1'
#
loop_
_entity.id
_entity.type
_entity.pdbx_description
1 polymer ?
#
loop_
_entity_poly.entity_id
_entity_poly.type
_entity_poly.pdbx_seq_one_letter_code
_entity_poly.pdbx_strand_id
1 'polypeptide(L)'
;MDDVVLITPPALEPVTVDQLKSHAKVYTTADDTYISTIIIPAARQAVEDELNRVLITQTWLLKRDGFPGFDPKYETQGYPTIVLPKPPFQAINTFTYVDVAGVTQPLEQCLPDGTTPDDQFYGYQLDPGSETQPARLIPPWARPWPPSRRLPMSVQVEFVCGYGPSNDSPPTWISGAIPPVFIQAILMQGSHLYYNRDAVVDNGGKELTRGVSSLLSPYVNRIA
;
A
#
# COMPACT_ATOMS: atom_id res chain seq x y z
N MET A 1 10.97 15.14 4.24
CA MET A 1 10.50 14.50 3.00
C MET A 1 10.09 13.08 3.35
N ASP A 2 8.99 12.59 2.83
CA ASP A 2 8.55 11.20 3.08
C ASP A 2 8.93 10.37 1.86
N ASP A 3 9.59 9.23 2.08
CA ASP A 3 9.97 8.26 1.05
C ASP A 3 9.32 6.91 1.37
N VAL A 4 8.76 6.25 0.36
CA VAL A 4 8.05 4.97 0.52
C VAL A 4 8.67 3.95 -0.42
N VAL A 5 9.29 2.93 0.15
CA VAL A 5 10.06 1.93 -0.58
C VAL A 5 9.40 0.56 -0.45
N LEU A 6 9.21 -0.14 -1.56
CA LEU A 6 8.78 -1.53 -1.57
C LEU A 6 9.91 -2.44 -1.08
N ILE A 7 9.66 -3.21 -0.02
CA ILE A 7 10.62 -4.17 0.55
C ILE A 7 10.35 -5.57 0.04
N THR A 8 9.09 -6.03 0.16
CA THR A 8 8.69 -7.36 -0.32
C THR A 8 7.60 -7.21 -1.35
N PRO A 9 7.86 -7.59 -2.62
CA PRO A 9 6.85 -7.58 -3.67
C PRO A 9 5.77 -8.66 -3.41
N PRO A 10 4.65 -8.62 -4.13
CA PRO A 10 3.61 -9.63 -4.01
C PRO A 10 4.12 -11.02 -4.39
N ALA A 11 3.76 -12.03 -3.60
CA ALA A 11 4.15 -13.42 -3.84
C ALA A 11 3.29 -14.12 -4.89
N LEU A 12 2.06 -13.65 -5.09
CA LEU A 12 1.09 -14.21 -6.03
C LEU A 12 0.40 -13.06 -6.80
N GLU A 13 -0.09 -13.37 -7.98
CA GLU A 13 -0.89 -12.41 -8.76
C GLU A 13 -2.40 -12.68 -8.56
N PRO A 14 -3.25 -11.62 -8.62
CA PRO A 14 -4.69 -11.73 -8.35
C PRO A 14 -5.47 -12.39 -9.49
N VAL A 15 -4.84 -12.51 -10.65
CA VAL A 15 -5.43 -13.04 -11.88
C VAL A 15 -4.50 -14.09 -12.44
N THR A 16 -5.08 -15.22 -12.86
CA THR A 16 -4.33 -16.29 -13.52
C THR A 16 -4.20 -16.04 -15.03
N VAL A 17 -3.23 -16.70 -15.66
CA VAL A 17 -3.06 -16.68 -17.13
C VAL A 17 -4.34 -17.14 -17.83
N ASP A 18 -4.99 -18.21 -17.33
CA ASP A 18 -6.21 -18.73 -17.93
C ASP A 18 -7.38 -17.75 -17.85
N GLN A 19 -7.51 -17.02 -16.74
CA GLN A 19 -8.52 -15.98 -16.59
C GLN A 19 -8.30 -14.83 -17.60
N LEU A 20 -7.06 -14.37 -17.74
CA LEU A 20 -6.75 -13.31 -18.69
C LEU A 20 -6.96 -13.79 -20.15
N LYS A 21 -6.50 -14.99 -20.48
CA LYS A 21 -6.71 -15.58 -21.82
C LYS A 21 -8.19 -15.75 -22.13
N SER A 22 -8.97 -16.23 -21.19
CA SER A 22 -10.44 -16.36 -21.34
C SER A 22 -11.10 -15.01 -21.60
N HIS A 23 -10.71 -13.98 -20.86
CA HIS A 23 -11.21 -12.61 -21.05
C HIS A 23 -10.79 -12.02 -22.39
N ALA A 24 -9.53 -12.18 -22.77
CA ALA A 24 -8.96 -11.68 -24.02
C ALA A 24 -9.26 -12.59 -25.24
N LYS A 25 -9.92 -13.75 -25.07
CA LYS A 25 -10.18 -14.75 -26.11
C LYS A 25 -8.90 -15.23 -26.83
N VAL A 26 -7.84 -15.43 -26.07
CA VAL A 26 -6.55 -15.96 -26.54
C VAL A 26 -6.51 -17.47 -26.31
N TYR A 27 -6.31 -18.25 -27.36
CA TYR A 27 -6.35 -19.72 -27.32
C TYR A 27 -4.97 -20.38 -27.45
N THR A 28 -3.94 -19.61 -27.83
CA THR A 28 -2.57 -20.13 -27.95
C THR A 28 -1.88 -20.14 -26.59
N THR A 29 -0.92 -21.05 -26.41
CA THR A 29 -0.05 -21.14 -25.22
C THR A 29 1.31 -20.47 -25.45
N ALA A 30 1.57 -19.97 -26.65
CA ALA A 30 2.87 -19.39 -27.03
C ALA A 30 3.27 -18.18 -26.17
N ASP A 31 2.28 -17.41 -25.72
CA ASP A 31 2.50 -16.18 -24.95
C ASP A 31 2.29 -16.35 -23.43
N ASP A 32 2.07 -17.56 -22.91
CA ASP A 32 1.72 -17.79 -21.51
C ASP A 32 2.79 -17.24 -20.55
N THR A 33 4.07 -17.44 -20.87
CA THR A 33 5.18 -16.88 -20.08
C THR A 33 5.16 -15.34 -20.11
N TYR A 34 4.95 -14.74 -21.27
CA TYR A 34 4.88 -13.28 -21.41
C TYR A 34 3.69 -12.69 -20.64
N ILE A 35 2.54 -13.36 -20.72
CA ILE A 35 1.34 -12.96 -19.97
C ILE A 35 1.59 -13.01 -18.47
N SER A 36 2.16 -14.12 -17.96
CA SER A 36 2.38 -14.31 -16.53
C SER A 36 3.45 -13.40 -15.94
N THR A 37 4.55 -13.15 -16.68
CA THR A 37 5.71 -12.43 -16.15
C THR A 37 5.67 -10.93 -16.40
N ILE A 38 4.94 -10.48 -17.40
CA ILE A 38 4.93 -9.06 -17.80
C ILE A 38 3.53 -8.46 -17.76
N ILE A 39 2.56 -9.06 -18.49
CA ILE A 39 1.24 -8.44 -18.67
C ILE A 39 0.45 -8.35 -17.38
N ILE A 40 0.33 -9.46 -16.64
CA ILE A 40 -0.45 -9.50 -15.40
C ILE A 40 0.15 -8.59 -14.32
N PRO A 41 1.46 -8.65 -14.02
CA PRO A 41 2.08 -7.73 -13.05
C PRO A 41 1.95 -6.26 -13.45
N ALA A 42 2.13 -5.93 -14.73
CA ALA A 42 2.00 -4.55 -15.21
C ALA A 42 0.55 -4.05 -15.12
N ALA A 43 -0.43 -4.89 -15.47
CA ALA A 43 -1.85 -4.55 -15.34
C ALA A 43 -2.26 -4.34 -13.89
N ARG A 44 -1.80 -5.20 -12.96
CA ARG A 44 -2.03 -5.04 -11.52
C ARG A 44 -1.44 -3.73 -11.03
N GLN A 45 -0.17 -3.46 -11.34
CA GLN A 45 0.50 -2.24 -10.89
C GLN A 45 -0.21 -0.99 -11.40
N ALA A 46 -0.65 -0.96 -12.66
CA ALA A 46 -1.40 0.18 -13.21
C ALA A 46 -2.72 0.41 -12.46
N VAL A 47 -3.42 -0.66 -12.08
CA VAL A 47 -4.67 -0.58 -11.30
C VAL A 47 -4.38 -0.12 -9.85
N GLU A 48 -3.32 -0.63 -9.21
CA GLU A 48 -2.89 -0.21 -7.87
C GLU A 48 -2.52 1.29 -7.83
N ASP A 49 -1.81 1.77 -8.85
CA ASP A 49 -1.41 3.17 -8.96
C ASP A 49 -2.63 4.08 -9.20
N GLU A 50 -3.56 3.69 -10.05
CA GLU A 50 -4.81 4.44 -10.29
C GLU A 50 -5.68 4.51 -9.01
N LEU A 51 -5.76 3.41 -8.27
CA LEU A 51 -6.52 3.33 -7.02
C LEU A 51 -5.82 4.02 -5.84
N ASN A 52 -4.52 4.27 -5.93
CA ASN A 52 -3.65 4.61 -4.81
C ASN A 52 -3.78 3.63 -3.63
N ARG A 53 -3.83 2.33 -3.95
CA ARG A 53 -3.99 1.20 -3.01
C ARG A 53 -3.11 0.04 -3.41
N VAL A 54 -2.99 -0.91 -2.50
CA VAL A 54 -2.32 -2.19 -2.74
C VAL A 54 -3.36 -3.30 -2.72
N LEU A 55 -3.38 -4.11 -3.77
CA LEU A 55 -4.36 -5.20 -3.91
C LEU A 55 -3.88 -6.52 -3.30
N ILE A 56 -2.59 -6.75 -3.31
CA ILE A 56 -1.96 -7.98 -2.82
C ILE A 56 -1.04 -7.64 -1.67
N THR A 57 -0.91 -8.55 -0.70
CA THR A 57 -0.01 -8.38 0.44
C THR A 57 1.40 -8.05 -0.02
N GLN A 58 1.87 -6.90 0.41
CA GLN A 58 3.21 -6.34 0.16
C GLN A 58 3.75 -5.72 1.44
N THR A 59 5.06 -5.71 1.59
CA THR A 59 5.73 -5.01 2.68
C THR A 59 6.40 -3.75 2.17
N TRP A 60 6.10 -2.64 2.82
CA TRP A 60 6.59 -1.31 2.48
C TRP A 60 7.33 -0.69 3.66
N LEU A 61 8.31 0.15 3.37
CA LEU A 61 9.06 0.93 4.34
C LEU A 61 8.82 2.43 4.10
N LEU A 62 8.13 3.06 5.06
CA LEU A 62 8.02 4.51 5.11
C LEU A 62 9.23 5.07 5.84
N LYS A 63 9.93 6.01 5.21
CA LYS A 63 11.09 6.73 5.77
C LYS A 63 10.76 8.22 5.88
N ARG A 64 11.07 8.82 7.03
CA ARG A 64 10.85 10.24 7.32
C ARG A 64 12.07 10.85 7.99
N ASP A 65 12.25 12.16 7.80
CA ASP A 65 13.35 12.92 8.40
C ASP A 65 13.14 13.22 9.89
N GLY A 66 12.00 12.86 10.44
CA GLY A 66 11.64 13.06 11.85
C GLY A 66 10.15 12.86 12.10
N PHE A 67 9.78 12.91 13.37
CA PHE A 67 8.37 12.88 13.74
C PHE A 67 7.67 14.19 13.35
N PRO A 68 6.36 14.14 13.02
CA PRO A 68 5.57 15.33 12.79
C PRO A 68 5.53 16.18 14.08
N GLY A 69 5.79 17.45 13.93
CA GLY A 69 5.67 18.40 15.05
C GLY A 69 4.21 18.75 15.32
N PHE A 70 3.94 19.27 16.52
CA PHE A 70 2.70 19.97 16.78
C PHE A 70 2.76 21.31 16.03
N ASP A 71 1.88 21.51 15.05
CA ASP A 71 1.73 22.79 14.37
C ASP A 71 0.54 23.51 14.99
N PRO A 72 0.77 24.58 15.77
CA PRO A 72 -0.29 25.34 16.43
C PRO A 72 -1.25 26.01 15.42
N LYS A 73 -0.88 26.09 14.14
CA LYS A 73 -1.72 26.63 13.07
C LYS A 73 -2.88 25.68 12.72
N TYR A 74 -2.77 24.40 13.10
CA TYR A 74 -3.77 23.35 12.86
C TYR A 74 -4.35 22.82 14.17
N GLU A 75 -4.46 23.66 15.20
CA GLU A 75 -5.07 23.28 16.52
C GLU A 75 -6.46 22.64 16.41
N THR A 76 -7.15 22.83 15.29
CA THR A 76 -8.47 22.26 15.04
C THR A 76 -8.42 20.89 14.35
N GLN A 77 -7.26 20.40 13.93
CA GLN A 77 -7.14 19.15 13.14
C GLN A 77 -6.27 18.06 13.79
N GLY A 78 -6.13 18.03 15.10
CA GLY A 78 -5.69 16.80 15.74
C GLY A 78 -4.19 16.65 15.94
N TYR A 79 -3.86 15.53 16.52
CA TYR A 79 -2.54 15.11 16.93
C TYR A 79 -1.54 15.03 15.78
N PRO A 80 -0.23 15.22 16.03
CA PRO A 80 0.82 15.03 15.05
C PRO A 80 0.83 13.57 14.57
N THR A 81 0.28 13.35 13.39
CA THR A 81 -0.06 12.02 12.88
C THR A 81 0.91 11.61 11.77
N ILE A 82 1.36 10.36 11.79
CA ILE A 82 2.03 9.72 10.65
C ILE A 82 0.98 8.93 9.88
N VAL A 83 0.77 9.26 8.62
CA VAL A 83 -0.14 8.54 7.73
C VAL A 83 0.66 7.46 7.00
N LEU A 84 0.19 6.20 7.08
CA LEU A 84 0.74 5.08 6.32
C LEU A 84 0.03 5.02 4.97
N PRO A 85 0.74 5.28 3.87
CA PRO A 85 0.13 5.22 2.53
C PRO A 85 -0.25 3.78 2.15
N LYS A 86 -0.92 3.63 0.99
CA LYS A 86 -1.18 2.31 0.39
C LYS A 86 -2.15 1.42 1.18
N PRO A 87 -3.39 1.86 1.48
CA PRO A 87 -4.40 1.00 2.09
C PRO A 87 -4.76 -0.20 1.17
N PRO A 88 -5.39 -1.25 1.73
CA PRO A 88 -5.72 -1.48 3.13
C PRO A 88 -4.51 -1.92 3.97
N PHE A 89 -4.45 -1.43 5.18
CA PHE A 89 -3.41 -1.77 6.15
C PHE A 89 -3.65 -3.18 6.74
N GLN A 90 -2.57 -3.91 7.02
CA GLN A 90 -2.63 -5.21 7.69
C GLN A 90 -1.89 -5.22 9.03
N ALA A 91 -0.59 -4.87 9.03
CA ALA A 91 0.25 -4.95 10.22
C ALA A 91 1.44 -3.98 10.15
N ILE A 92 2.03 -3.69 11.30
CA ILE A 92 3.35 -3.09 11.42
C ILE A 92 4.34 -4.19 11.79
N ASN A 93 5.42 -4.31 11.02
CA ASN A 93 6.51 -5.22 11.33
C ASN A 93 7.50 -4.56 12.29
N THR A 94 7.95 -3.34 11.95
CA THR A 94 8.89 -2.59 12.78
C THR A 94 8.59 -1.10 12.72
N PHE A 95 8.78 -0.42 13.85
CA PHE A 95 8.78 1.02 13.93
C PHE A 95 10.02 1.44 14.69
N THR A 96 10.92 2.17 14.06
CA THR A 96 12.19 2.59 14.64
C THR A 96 12.45 4.07 14.41
N TYR A 97 13.21 4.67 15.32
CA TYR A 97 13.68 6.05 15.18
C TYR A 97 15.10 6.21 15.71
N VAL A 98 15.81 7.24 15.25
CA VAL A 98 17.13 7.59 15.78
C VAL A 98 16.96 8.63 16.88
N ASP A 99 17.40 8.29 18.11
CA ASP A 99 17.32 9.19 19.25
C ASP A 99 18.34 10.35 19.17
N VAL A 100 18.30 11.26 20.13
CA VAL A 100 19.22 12.42 20.18
C VAL A 100 20.69 12.03 20.32
N ALA A 101 20.96 10.86 20.90
CA ALA A 101 22.31 10.30 21.02
C ALA A 101 22.81 9.67 19.71
N GLY A 102 21.92 9.45 18.73
CA GLY A 102 22.24 8.81 17.47
C GLY A 102 22.09 7.29 17.49
N VAL A 103 21.40 6.74 18.49
CA VAL A 103 21.12 5.31 18.60
C VAL A 103 19.72 5.01 18.01
N THR A 104 19.61 3.94 17.24
CA THR A 104 18.34 3.46 16.73
C THR A 104 17.55 2.79 17.85
N GLN A 105 16.37 3.29 18.14
CA GLN A 105 15.46 2.80 19.15
C GLN A 105 14.19 2.23 18.50
N PRO A 106 13.65 1.12 19.01
CA PRO A 106 12.32 0.66 18.62
C PRO A 106 11.25 1.55 19.26
N LEU A 107 10.12 1.69 18.61
CA LEU A 107 8.92 2.31 19.15
C LEU A 107 7.79 1.29 19.15
N GLU A 108 7.22 1.04 20.33
CA GLU A 108 6.23 0.00 20.52
C GLU A 108 4.80 0.53 20.49
N GLN A 109 3.87 -0.32 20.12
CA GLN A 109 2.45 0.01 20.14
C GLN A 109 1.95 0.05 21.60
N CYS A 110 1.30 1.14 21.95
CA CYS A 110 0.65 1.28 23.26
C CYS A 110 -0.61 0.42 23.34
N LEU A 111 -0.91 -0.06 24.54
CA LEU A 111 -2.18 -0.67 24.85
C LEU A 111 -3.34 0.35 24.73
N PRO A 112 -4.60 -0.08 24.62
CA PRO A 112 -5.75 0.81 24.49
C PRO A 112 -5.91 1.82 25.63
N ASP A 113 -5.40 1.51 26.82
CA ASP A 113 -5.35 2.41 27.99
C ASP A 113 -4.23 3.45 27.94
N GLY A 114 -3.41 3.42 26.85
CA GLY A 114 -2.28 4.32 26.64
C GLY A 114 -1.00 3.93 27.37
N THR A 115 -0.97 2.76 28.02
CA THR A 115 0.26 2.21 28.59
C THR A 115 1.10 1.54 27.53
N THR A 116 2.43 1.59 27.66
CA THR A 116 3.36 0.83 26.83
C THR A 116 3.69 -0.49 27.51
N PRO A 117 4.01 -1.56 26.78
CA PRO A 117 4.28 -2.88 27.34
C PRO A 117 5.33 -2.89 28.46
N ASP A 118 6.33 -2.03 28.41
CA ASP A 118 7.47 -1.98 29.34
C ASP A 118 7.54 -0.69 30.15
N ASP A 119 6.40 -0.05 30.49
CA ASP A 119 6.35 1.26 31.17
C ASP A 119 7.16 2.37 30.46
N GLN A 120 7.46 2.19 29.18
CA GLN A 120 8.15 3.20 28.40
C GLN A 120 7.28 4.46 28.28
N PHE A 121 7.91 5.62 28.39
CA PHE A 121 7.19 6.89 28.27
C PHE A 121 6.69 7.14 26.83
N TYR A 122 7.42 6.62 25.83
CA TYR A 122 7.13 6.83 24.42
C TYR A 122 6.56 5.56 23.77
N GLY A 123 5.65 5.75 22.85
CA GLY A 123 5.03 4.69 22.07
C GLY A 123 4.15 5.27 20.97
N TYR A 124 3.34 4.44 20.33
CA TYR A 124 2.34 4.90 19.36
C TYR A 124 1.00 4.18 19.55
N GLN A 125 -0.06 4.84 19.15
CA GLN A 125 -1.38 4.24 18.96
C GLN A 125 -1.64 4.08 17.46
N LEU A 126 -2.21 2.95 17.09
CA LEU A 126 -2.55 2.62 15.73
C LEU A 126 -4.05 2.82 15.50
N ASP A 127 -4.39 3.67 14.54
CA ASP A 127 -5.68 3.66 13.87
C ASP A 127 -5.51 2.90 12.55
N PRO A 128 -6.05 1.69 12.42
CA PRO A 128 -5.82 0.86 11.23
C PRO A 128 -6.49 1.42 9.97
N GLY A 129 -7.31 2.48 10.12
CA GLY A 129 -8.05 3.02 8.99
C GLY A 129 -9.13 2.06 8.48
N SER A 130 -9.33 2.08 7.18
CA SER A 130 -10.30 1.22 6.48
C SER A 130 -9.78 0.83 5.10
N GLU A 131 -10.58 0.11 4.32
CA GLU A 131 -10.25 -0.14 2.91
C GLU A 131 -10.07 1.16 2.10
N THR A 132 -10.74 2.23 2.49
CA THR A 132 -10.73 3.51 1.77
C THR A 132 -9.91 4.58 2.47
N GLN A 133 -9.50 4.36 3.71
CA GLN A 133 -8.74 5.33 4.48
C GLN A 133 -7.40 4.73 4.92
N PRO A 134 -6.30 5.47 4.73
CA PRO A 134 -5.00 5.02 5.16
C PRO A 134 -4.93 4.86 6.68
N ALA A 135 -4.11 3.92 7.15
CA ALA A 135 -3.82 3.78 8.57
C ALA A 135 -3.04 4.98 9.10
N ARG A 136 -3.20 5.27 10.37
CA ARG A 136 -2.57 6.40 11.03
C ARG A 136 -1.89 5.97 12.33
N LEU A 137 -0.69 6.51 12.54
CA LEU A 137 0.05 6.36 13.79
C LEU A 137 0.01 7.70 14.51
N ILE A 138 -0.42 7.67 15.75
CA ILE A 138 -0.54 8.85 16.62
C ILE A 138 0.24 8.60 17.91
N PRO A 139 0.79 9.65 18.56
CA PRO A 139 1.41 9.48 19.86
C PRO A 139 0.33 9.12 20.90
N PRO A 140 0.71 8.52 22.03
CA PRO A 140 -0.23 8.21 23.11
C PRO A 140 -0.88 9.48 23.66
N TRP A 141 -2.06 9.31 24.27
CA TRP A 141 -2.79 10.42 24.88
C TRP A 141 -1.90 11.24 25.84
N ALA A 142 -1.92 12.56 25.65
CA ALA A 142 -1.16 13.52 26.42
C ALA A 142 0.37 13.30 26.43
N ARG A 143 0.91 12.55 25.49
CA ARG A 143 2.35 12.33 25.32
C ARG A 143 2.81 12.79 23.93
N PRO A 144 3.98 13.41 23.82
CA PRO A 144 4.56 13.74 22.50
C PRO A 144 5.23 12.51 21.88
N TRP A 145 5.55 12.63 20.59
CA TRP A 145 6.53 11.76 19.97
C TRP A 145 7.89 11.86 20.68
N PRO A 146 8.71 10.80 20.67
CA PRO A 146 10.03 10.85 21.26
C PRO A 146 10.91 11.91 20.58
N PRO A 147 11.83 12.54 21.35
CA PRO A 147 12.81 13.43 20.75
C PRO A 147 13.75 12.65 19.83
N SER A 148 13.70 12.97 18.56
CA SER A 148 14.53 12.32 17.54
C SER A 148 15.60 13.26 17.03
N ARG A 149 16.73 12.67 16.63
CA ARG A 149 17.77 13.41 15.92
C ARG A 149 17.27 13.76 14.52
N ARG A 150 17.30 15.03 14.17
CA ARG A 150 16.89 15.51 12.83
C ARG A 150 17.96 15.12 11.81
N LEU A 151 17.87 13.90 11.31
CA LEU A 151 18.68 13.36 10.23
C LEU A 151 17.74 12.89 9.12
N PRO A 152 18.21 12.86 7.87
CA PRO A 152 17.46 12.21 6.80
C PRO A 152 17.10 10.78 7.20
N MET A 153 15.84 10.41 6.99
CA MET A 153 15.32 9.04 7.23
C MET A 153 15.48 8.54 8.68
N SER A 154 15.46 9.45 9.66
CA SER A 154 15.63 9.11 11.09
C SER A 154 14.44 8.39 11.69
N VAL A 155 13.28 8.37 11.06
CA VAL A 155 12.09 7.64 11.46
C VAL A 155 11.73 6.66 10.36
N GLN A 156 11.57 5.39 10.71
CA GLN A 156 11.29 4.31 9.75
C GLN A 156 10.16 3.43 10.26
N VAL A 157 9.17 3.17 9.39
CA VAL A 157 8.04 2.29 9.69
C VAL A 157 7.95 1.25 8.59
N GLU A 158 8.20 -0.01 8.92
CA GLU A 158 7.96 -1.14 8.04
C GLU A 158 6.57 -1.69 8.30
N PHE A 159 5.74 -1.73 7.28
CA PHE A 159 4.34 -2.12 7.39
C PHE A 159 3.91 -3.01 6.24
N VAL A 160 2.89 -3.82 6.51
CA VAL A 160 2.26 -4.73 5.55
C VAL A 160 0.91 -4.19 5.16
N CYS A 161 0.61 -4.22 3.88
CA CYS A 161 -0.66 -3.76 3.34
C CYS A 161 -1.13 -4.64 2.17
N GLY A 162 -2.41 -4.54 1.82
CA GLY A 162 -3.07 -5.29 0.75
C GLY A 162 -4.26 -6.12 1.25
N TYR A 163 -5.05 -6.67 0.31
CA TYR A 163 -6.21 -7.51 0.63
C TYR A 163 -5.85 -8.99 0.88
N GLY A 164 -4.79 -9.47 0.33
CA GLY A 164 -4.33 -10.86 0.39
C GLY A 164 -3.30 -11.15 -0.70
N PRO A 165 -2.75 -12.34 -0.79
CA PRO A 165 -2.97 -13.55 0.01
C PRO A 165 -2.52 -13.41 1.48
N SER A 166 -2.81 -14.43 2.30
CA SER A 166 -2.30 -14.50 3.68
C SER A 166 -0.77 -14.48 3.72
N ASN A 167 -0.20 -14.07 4.86
CA ASN A 167 1.24 -14.11 5.09
C ASN A 167 1.77 -15.52 5.45
N ASP A 168 0.91 -16.55 5.33
CA ASP A 168 1.31 -17.95 5.56
C ASP A 168 2.37 -18.40 4.55
N SER A 169 3.11 -19.45 4.91
CA SER A 169 4.08 -20.07 4.02
C SER A 169 3.68 -21.54 3.76
N PRO A 170 3.21 -21.89 2.56
CA PRO A 170 3.01 -21.04 1.37
C PRO A 170 1.81 -20.07 1.50
N PRO A 171 1.86 -18.90 0.85
CA PRO A 171 0.76 -17.95 0.90
C PRO A 171 -0.50 -18.51 0.24
N THR A 172 -1.65 -18.30 0.87
CA THR A 172 -2.95 -18.77 0.39
C THR A 172 -3.90 -17.61 0.12
N TRP A 173 -4.70 -17.72 -0.95
CA TRP A 173 -5.72 -16.73 -1.25
C TRP A 173 -6.86 -16.80 -0.23
N ILE A 174 -7.20 -15.65 0.33
CA ILE A 174 -8.41 -15.48 1.12
C ILE A 174 -9.56 -15.26 0.13
N SER A 175 -10.52 -16.19 0.09
CA SER A 175 -11.66 -16.10 -0.82
C SER A 175 -12.44 -14.80 -0.60
N GLY A 176 -12.66 -14.05 -1.68
CA GLY A 176 -13.39 -12.79 -1.64
C GLY A 176 -12.63 -11.59 -1.08
N ALA A 177 -11.32 -11.74 -0.80
CA ALA A 177 -10.51 -10.65 -0.26
C ALA A 177 -10.43 -9.45 -1.21
N ILE A 178 -10.24 -9.69 -2.51
CA ILE A 178 -10.18 -8.62 -3.51
C ILE A 178 -11.56 -8.40 -4.13
N PRO A 179 -12.11 -7.18 -4.11
CA PRO A 179 -13.36 -6.87 -4.77
C PRO A 179 -13.35 -7.25 -6.27
N PRO A 180 -14.40 -7.91 -6.79
CA PRO A 180 -14.46 -8.34 -8.19
C PRO A 180 -14.25 -7.23 -9.21
N VAL A 181 -14.61 -5.99 -8.86
CA VAL A 181 -14.40 -4.83 -9.73
C VAL A 181 -12.92 -4.57 -10.02
N PHE A 182 -12.03 -4.83 -9.07
CA PHE A 182 -10.58 -4.68 -9.28
C PHE A 182 -10.02 -5.81 -10.14
N ILE A 183 -10.51 -7.03 -9.94
CA ILE A 183 -10.17 -8.16 -10.84
C ILE A 183 -10.59 -7.84 -12.27
N GLN A 184 -11.81 -7.33 -12.46
CA GLN A 184 -12.28 -6.92 -13.78
C GLN A 184 -11.41 -5.82 -14.39
N ALA A 185 -11.01 -4.82 -13.62
CA ALA A 185 -10.12 -3.76 -14.06
C ALA A 185 -8.76 -4.29 -14.51
N ILE A 186 -8.17 -5.24 -13.76
CA ILE A 186 -6.90 -5.89 -14.13
C ILE A 186 -7.06 -6.69 -15.45
N LEU A 187 -8.16 -7.43 -15.62
CA LEU A 187 -8.43 -8.17 -16.83
C LEU A 187 -8.58 -7.24 -18.05
N MET A 188 -9.29 -6.13 -17.90
CA MET A 188 -9.44 -5.11 -18.95
C MET A 188 -8.09 -4.49 -19.31
N GLN A 189 -7.32 -4.06 -18.30
CA GLN A 189 -6.01 -3.46 -18.50
C GLN A 189 -5.03 -4.46 -19.11
N GLY A 190 -5.01 -5.71 -18.62
CA GLY A 190 -4.16 -6.78 -19.16
C GLY A 190 -4.48 -7.13 -20.61
N SER A 191 -5.77 -7.22 -20.96
CA SER A 191 -6.18 -7.41 -22.37
C SER A 191 -5.72 -6.26 -23.26
N HIS A 192 -5.85 -5.02 -22.77
CA HIS A 192 -5.38 -3.85 -23.50
C HIS A 192 -3.86 -3.90 -23.75
N LEU A 193 -3.06 -4.20 -22.73
CA LEU A 193 -1.60 -4.34 -22.83
C LEU A 193 -1.20 -5.49 -23.76
N TYR A 194 -1.95 -6.58 -23.76
CA TYR A 194 -1.67 -7.72 -24.62
C TYR A 194 -1.87 -7.41 -26.11
N TYR A 195 -2.96 -6.73 -26.46
CA TYR A 195 -3.27 -6.40 -27.86
C TYR A 195 -2.54 -5.16 -28.38
N ASN A 196 -2.18 -4.23 -27.50
CA ASN A 196 -1.54 -2.97 -27.87
C ASN A 196 -0.11 -2.95 -27.31
N ARG A 197 0.76 -3.76 -27.93
CA ARG A 197 2.18 -3.87 -27.52
C ARG A 197 3.00 -2.67 -27.97
N ASP A 198 2.54 -1.92 -28.96
CA ASP A 198 3.20 -0.73 -29.48
C ASP A 198 2.68 0.54 -28.79
N ALA A 199 3.57 1.52 -28.61
CA ALA A 199 3.25 2.79 -27.96
C ALA A 199 2.30 3.69 -28.78
N VAL A 200 2.16 3.42 -30.09
CA VAL A 200 1.32 4.18 -31.02
C VAL A 200 0.22 3.26 -31.54
N VAL A 201 -0.99 3.42 -31.02
CA VAL A 201 -2.18 2.80 -31.59
C VAL A 201 -2.95 3.87 -32.32
N ASP A 202 -3.03 3.74 -33.65
CA ASP A 202 -3.94 4.54 -34.44
C ASP A 202 -5.39 4.33 -33.96
N ASN A 203 -6.00 5.39 -33.45
CA ASN A 203 -7.43 5.58 -33.21
C ASN A 203 -8.18 4.83 -32.11
N GLY A 204 -7.55 4.20 -31.09
CA GLY A 204 -8.38 3.50 -30.06
C GLY A 204 -7.87 3.53 -28.63
N GLY A 205 -6.60 3.77 -28.41
CA GLY A 205 -5.96 3.60 -27.10
C GLY A 205 -6.46 4.51 -25.96
N LYS A 206 -7.06 5.64 -26.28
CA LYS A 206 -7.60 6.58 -25.28
C LYS A 206 -8.92 6.15 -24.66
N GLU A 207 -9.74 5.34 -25.34
CA GLU A 207 -11.07 4.98 -24.84
C GLU A 207 -11.02 3.84 -23.82
N LEU A 208 -10.11 2.87 -23.95
CA LEU A 208 -9.99 1.78 -22.98
C LEU A 208 -9.40 2.24 -21.64
N THR A 209 -8.41 3.12 -21.68
CA THR A 209 -7.88 3.75 -20.45
C THR A 209 -8.98 4.51 -19.72
N ARG A 210 -9.86 5.20 -20.42
CA ARG A 210 -11.04 5.86 -19.83
C ARG A 210 -12.03 4.87 -19.21
N GLY A 211 -12.22 3.70 -19.80
CA GLY A 211 -13.11 2.65 -19.28
C GLY A 211 -12.63 2.11 -17.93
N VAL A 212 -11.34 1.82 -17.80
CA VAL A 212 -10.74 1.36 -16.53
C VAL A 212 -10.82 2.47 -15.47
N SER A 213 -10.38 3.69 -15.80
CA SER A 213 -10.43 4.82 -14.86
C SER A 213 -11.86 5.17 -14.43
N SER A 214 -12.85 5.09 -15.35
CA SER A 214 -14.25 5.28 -15.00
C SER A 214 -14.78 4.21 -14.05
N LEU A 215 -14.39 2.95 -14.26
CA LEU A 215 -14.74 1.83 -13.38
C LEU A 215 -14.15 1.98 -11.99
N LEU A 216 -12.92 2.49 -11.89
CA LEU A 216 -12.17 2.63 -10.64
C LEU A 216 -12.46 3.94 -9.89
N SER A 217 -12.98 4.96 -10.57
CA SER A 217 -13.13 6.32 -10.01
C SER A 217 -13.86 6.41 -8.66
N PRO A 218 -14.89 5.56 -8.35
CA PRO A 218 -15.53 5.56 -7.03
C PRO A 218 -14.65 5.02 -5.91
N TYR A 219 -13.59 4.29 -6.25
CA TYR A 219 -12.75 3.55 -5.32
C TYR A 219 -11.37 4.16 -5.14
N VAL A 220 -11.04 5.20 -5.90
CA VAL A 220 -9.75 5.90 -5.80
C VAL A 220 -9.58 6.50 -4.41
N ASN A 221 -8.49 6.15 -3.76
CA ASN A 221 -8.13 6.74 -2.48
C ASN A 221 -7.54 8.14 -2.70
N ARG A 222 -8.35 9.13 -2.40
CA ARG A 222 -7.93 10.54 -2.43
C ARG A 222 -7.37 10.88 -1.05
N ILE A 223 -6.06 10.74 -0.89
CA ILE A 223 -5.37 11.24 0.29
C ILE A 223 -5.46 12.77 0.22
N ALA A 224 -6.22 13.35 1.15
CA ALA A 224 -6.35 14.78 1.30
C ALA A 224 -5.14 15.35 2.04
#